data_6840fb5a9905d27c2978dcaeb3f6687e
#
_entry.id   6840fb5a9905d27c2978dcaeb3f6687e
#
_cell.length_a   1.000
_cell.length_b   1.000
_cell.length_c   1.000
_cell.angle_alpha   90.00
_cell.angle_beta   90.00
_cell.angle_gamma   90.00
#
_symmetry.space_group_name_H-M   'P 1'
#
loop_
_entity.id
_entity.type
_entity.pdbx_description
1 polymer ?
#
loop_
_entity_poly.entity_id
_entity_poly.type
_entity_poly.pdbx_seq_one_letter_code
_entity_poly.pdbx_strand_id
1 'polypeptide(L)'
;MKKYLLLTIGLLMIFACGKPKTTETVVTKKSVKLQVVKNQILNEVITGNGNFEPVSQAEHTSVAADVVRVNFKNGDRVKAGDVVVVLYDKSIKANYESAKANLMKAESDYNKSKKFSEAEERNSYEGYKASMINAKEALDKAKRGNNSEDIDIGKSNVEKAQKSYEQAKFNYDKYKKLYEEKLISQSSFIGYETEYVQAKASLNSAKKSLTLLERGSEAEDIRSLEASYNRAKSNYELAQKNVKEKIWSNNITSYEASYLSAKASYDLAKKEYDDLTVRAKIAGVVANLSVKANEKTSGTGVLFYVIEDKEMEVSLGLNASEIVKISLNSKVQIFVDELNKTYEGQ
;
A
#
# COMPACT_ATOMS: atom_id res chain seq x y z
N MET A 1 -77.17 2.80 34.68
CA MET A 1 -78.60 3.19 34.92
C MET A 1 -79.42 1.94 34.69
N LYS A 2 -79.98 1.48 35.79
CA LYS A 2 -81.44 1.30 36.01
C LYS A 2 -82.00 0.24 35.00
N LYS A 3 -82.74 -0.72 35.37
CA LYS A 3 -83.52 -1.05 36.60
C LYS A 3 -84.41 -2.24 36.25
N TYR A 4 -84.58 -3.19 37.18
CA TYR A 4 -85.82 -3.79 37.64
C TYR A 4 -86.77 -4.42 36.65
N LEU A 5 -87.50 -5.50 36.85
CA LEU A 5 -88.41 -5.80 37.95
C LEU A 5 -88.99 -7.20 37.66
N LEU A 6 -88.92 -8.15 38.49
CA LEU A 6 -89.90 -8.61 39.46
C LEU A 6 -91.23 -9.16 38.92
N LEU A 7 -91.50 -10.37 39.46
CA LEU A 7 -92.73 -10.84 40.08
C LEU A 7 -93.83 -11.44 39.17
N THR A 8 -94.56 -12.45 39.42
CA THR A 8 -95.16 -13.10 40.63
C THR A 8 -95.80 -14.44 40.23
N ILE A 9 -95.75 -15.45 41.06
CA ILE A 9 -96.78 -16.11 41.84
C ILE A 9 -98.03 -16.66 41.15
N GLY A 10 -98.25 -17.96 41.35
CA GLY A 10 -99.56 -18.62 41.08
C GLY A 10 -99.59 -20.10 41.52
N LEU A 11 -99.86 -20.30 42.80
CA LEU A 11 -100.20 -21.52 43.52
C LEU A 11 -101.58 -21.94 43.14
N LEU A 12 -101.80 -23.25 42.78
CA LEU A 12 -103.09 -23.92 43.10
C LEU A 12 -102.91 -25.40 43.20
N MET A 13 -103.16 -25.90 44.38
CA MET A 13 -103.41 -27.31 44.70
C MET A 13 -104.79 -27.74 44.24
N ILE A 14 -104.95 -28.88 43.72
CA ILE A 14 -106.19 -29.69 43.88
C ILE A 14 -105.84 -31.20 44.00
N PHE A 15 -106.32 -31.75 45.09
CA PHE A 15 -106.39 -33.16 45.49
C PHE A 15 -107.29 -33.97 44.51
N ALA A 16 -106.90 -35.15 44.13
CA ALA A 16 -107.83 -36.20 43.79
C ALA A 16 -107.21 -37.61 44.01
N CYS A 17 -107.86 -38.33 44.86
CA CYS A 17 -107.62 -39.70 45.32
C CYS A 17 -107.97 -40.72 44.23
N GLY A 18 -107.20 -41.76 43.98
CA GLY A 18 -107.55 -42.83 43.06
C GLY A 18 -106.69 -44.05 43.27
N LYS A 19 -107.32 -45.20 43.54
CA LYS A 19 -106.95 -46.55 43.97
C LYS A 19 -105.76 -47.19 43.31
N PRO A 20 -105.14 -48.21 43.98
CA PRO A 20 -103.94 -48.90 43.46
C PRO A 20 -104.30 -49.92 42.38
N LYS A 21 -103.50 -49.95 41.34
CA LYS A 21 -103.43 -51.05 40.34
C LYS A 21 -102.10 -51.72 40.38
N THR A 22 -102.20 -53.03 40.41
CA THR A 22 -101.23 -54.11 40.37
C THR A 22 -100.06 -53.86 39.46
N THR A 23 -98.88 -54.08 40.01
CA THR A 23 -97.61 -54.02 39.34
C THR A 23 -97.40 -55.21 38.44
N GLU A 24 -97.46 -55.03 37.14
CA GLU A 24 -96.83 -55.99 36.23
C GLU A 24 -95.41 -55.59 36.02
N THR A 25 -94.49 -56.48 36.37
CA THR A 25 -93.04 -56.31 36.11
C THR A 25 -92.80 -56.52 34.63
N VAL A 26 -92.69 -55.38 33.90
CA VAL A 26 -92.14 -55.36 32.55
C VAL A 26 -90.65 -55.56 32.60
N VAL A 27 -90.20 -56.77 32.32
CA VAL A 27 -88.80 -57.10 32.08
C VAL A 27 -88.36 -56.36 30.77
N THR A 28 -87.83 -55.13 30.90
CA THR A 28 -87.22 -54.49 29.81
C THR A 28 -85.94 -55.20 29.41
N LYS A 29 -85.94 -55.95 28.31
CA LYS A 29 -84.76 -56.53 27.68
C LYS A 29 -83.89 -55.30 27.23
N LYS A 30 -82.80 -55.12 27.94
CA LYS A 30 -81.74 -54.17 27.47
C LYS A 30 -81.17 -54.81 26.18
N SER A 31 -81.39 -54.14 25.07
CA SER A 31 -80.72 -54.48 23.81
C SER A 31 -79.28 -54.04 23.93
N VAL A 32 -78.36 -54.99 23.90
CA VAL A 32 -76.92 -54.72 23.86
C VAL A 32 -76.54 -54.71 22.38
N LYS A 33 -76.04 -53.54 21.91
CA LYS A 33 -75.45 -53.47 20.56
C LYS A 33 -74.02 -54.04 20.69
N LEU A 34 -73.81 -55.26 20.16
CA LEU A 34 -72.45 -55.77 20.02
C LEU A 34 -71.74 -55.11 18.83
N GLN A 35 -70.74 -54.43 19.10
CA GLN A 35 -69.85 -53.88 18.06
C GLN A 35 -68.62 -54.75 17.98
N VAL A 36 -68.33 -55.27 16.82
CA VAL A 36 -67.11 -56.02 16.56
C VAL A 36 -65.95 -55.08 16.67
N VAL A 37 -65.06 -55.28 17.63
CA VAL A 37 -63.81 -54.57 17.75
C VAL A 37 -62.90 -55.05 16.61
N LYS A 38 -62.72 -54.17 15.60
CA LYS A 38 -61.70 -54.35 14.57
C LYS A 38 -60.41 -53.81 15.12
N ASN A 39 -59.32 -54.55 15.00
CA ASN A 39 -58.00 -53.99 15.23
C ASN A 39 -57.78 -52.86 14.23
N GLN A 40 -57.80 -51.59 14.70
CA GLN A 40 -57.49 -50.39 13.93
C GLN A 40 -56.14 -49.95 14.41
N ILE A 41 -55.20 -49.81 13.50
CA ILE A 41 -53.92 -49.16 13.79
C ILE A 41 -54.26 -47.73 14.04
N LEU A 42 -54.13 -47.28 15.27
CA LEU A 42 -54.17 -45.82 15.58
C LEU A 42 -52.84 -45.22 15.17
N ASN A 43 -52.84 -44.52 14.06
CA ASN A 43 -51.73 -43.67 13.73
C ASN A 43 -51.84 -42.37 14.58
N GLU A 44 -50.93 -42.22 15.51
CA GLU A 44 -50.83 -40.98 16.26
C GLU A 44 -50.25 -39.90 15.32
N VAL A 45 -51.01 -38.86 15.04
CA VAL A 45 -50.59 -37.72 14.21
C VAL A 45 -50.21 -36.60 15.16
N ILE A 46 -48.96 -36.15 15.06
CA ILE A 46 -48.47 -35.00 15.77
C ILE A 46 -48.70 -33.79 14.87
N THR A 47 -49.42 -32.81 15.35
CA THR A 47 -49.69 -31.56 14.61
C THR A 47 -49.03 -30.40 15.31
N GLY A 48 -48.39 -29.54 14.55
CA GLY A 48 -47.78 -28.32 15.04
C GLY A 48 -47.92 -27.19 14.03
N ASN A 49 -47.81 -25.96 14.50
CA ASN A 49 -47.73 -24.80 13.65
C ASN A 49 -46.25 -24.42 13.48
N GLY A 50 -45.85 -24.09 12.26
CA GLY A 50 -44.49 -23.68 11.95
C GLY A 50 -44.46 -22.56 10.94
N ASN A 51 -43.30 -21.96 10.81
CA ASN A 51 -43.03 -20.91 9.82
C ASN A 51 -42.14 -21.51 8.72
N PHE A 52 -42.41 -21.12 7.47
CA PHE A 52 -41.51 -21.38 6.36
C PHE A 52 -40.31 -20.46 6.45
N GLU A 53 -39.14 -21.05 6.44
CA GLU A 53 -37.86 -20.35 6.40
C GLU A 53 -37.05 -20.84 5.19
N PRO A 54 -36.34 -19.95 4.50
CA PRO A 54 -35.45 -20.38 3.43
C PRO A 54 -34.23 -21.11 4.01
N VAL A 55 -33.84 -22.23 3.42
CA VAL A 55 -32.60 -22.93 3.79
C VAL A 55 -31.36 -22.04 3.55
N SER A 56 -31.40 -21.20 2.53
CA SER A 56 -30.35 -20.28 2.21
C SER A 56 -30.90 -18.90 1.88
N GLN A 57 -30.36 -17.88 2.59
CA GLN A 57 -30.64 -16.48 2.27
C GLN A 57 -29.37 -15.64 2.40
N ALA A 58 -29.23 -14.61 1.59
CA ALA A 58 -28.16 -13.65 1.65
C ALA A 58 -28.66 -12.27 2.01
N GLU A 59 -28.09 -11.73 3.07
CA GLU A 59 -28.33 -10.32 3.47
C GLU A 59 -27.47 -9.37 2.65
N HIS A 60 -28.08 -8.27 2.21
CA HIS A 60 -27.42 -7.19 1.47
C HIS A 60 -27.57 -5.90 2.22
N THR A 61 -26.42 -5.39 2.69
CA THR A 61 -26.27 -4.11 3.38
C THR A 61 -25.73 -3.05 2.44
N SER A 62 -25.81 -1.79 2.81
CA SER A 62 -25.23 -0.69 2.05
C SER A 62 -24.37 0.22 2.91
N VAL A 63 -23.62 1.09 2.26
CA VAL A 63 -23.04 2.30 2.85
C VAL A 63 -24.10 3.42 2.90
N ALA A 64 -23.87 4.45 3.72
CA ALA A 64 -24.73 5.65 3.72
C ALA A 64 -24.51 6.44 2.42
N ALA A 65 -25.51 6.46 1.54
CA ALA A 65 -25.39 7.07 0.23
C ALA A 65 -26.78 7.38 -0.36
N ASP A 66 -26.83 8.17 -1.42
CA ASP A 66 -28.07 8.45 -2.16
C ASP A 66 -28.41 7.29 -3.11
N VAL A 67 -29.65 6.84 -3.11
CA VAL A 67 -30.13 5.79 -4.03
C VAL A 67 -30.41 6.40 -5.39
N VAL A 68 -29.57 6.06 -6.36
CA VAL A 68 -29.73 6.53 -7.75
C VAL A 68 -30.80 5.71 -8.48
N ARG A 69 -30.74 4.39 -8.34
CA ARG A 69 -31.60 3.48 -9.10
C ARG A 69 -31.77 2.15 -8.36
N VAL A 70 -32.98 1.63 -8.46
CA VAL A 70 -33.35 0.28 -8.03
C VAL A 70 -33.81 -0.50 -9.26
N ASN A 71 -33.17 -1.59 -9.58
CA ASN A 71 -33.38 -2.34 -10.84
C ASN A 71 -34.40 -3.46 -10.71
N PHE A 72 -34.67 -3.94 -9.48
CA PHE A 72 -35.56 -5.06 -9.20
C PHE A 72 -36.60 -4.66 -8.14
N LYS A 73 -37.64 -5.48 -8.01
CA LYS A 73 -38.68 -5.31 -6.99
C LYS A 73 -38.78 -6.54 -6.13
N ASN A 74 -39.47 -6.46 -5.00
CA ASN A 74 -39.78 -7.63 -4.17
C ASN A 74 -40.55 -8.66 -5.04
N GLY A 75 -40.09 -9.92 -4.99
CA GLY A 75 -40.60 -11.03 -5.78
C GLY A 75 -39.87 -11.26 -7.12
N ASP A 76 -39.03 -10.34 -7.56
CA ASP A 76 -38.25 -10.53 -8.79
C ASP A 76 -37.14 -11.55 -8.59
N ARG A 77 -36.86 -12.32 -9.62
CA ARG A 77 -35.80 -13.33 -9.64
C ARG A 77 -34.50 -12.72 -10.14
N VAL A 78 -33.41 -12.95 -9.42
CA VAL A 78 -32.05 -12.46 -9.70
C VAL A 78 -31.03 -13.59 -9.78
N LYS A 79 -29.95 -13.34 -10.53
CA LYS A 79 -28.77 -14.19 -10.57
C LYS A 79 -27.69 -13.62 -9.67
N ALA A 80 -26.77 -14.46 -9.21
CA ALA A 80 -25.57 -13.96 -8.52
C ALA A 80 -24.80 -12.97 -9.39
N GLY A 81 -24.47 -11.79 -8.85
CA GLY A 81 -23.80 -10.70 -9.54
C GLY A 81 -24.73 -9.64 -10.14
N ASP A 82 -26.03 -9.89 -10.26
CA ASP A 82 -26.99 -8.90 -10.77
C ASP A 82 -26.99 -7.63 -9.90
N VAL A 83 -26.99 -6.46 -10.52
CA VAL A 83 -27.04 -5.16 -9.83
C VAL A 83 -28.45 -4.87 -9.39
N VAL A 84 -28.71 -4.92 -8.09
CA VAL A 84 -30.05 -4.67 -7.53
C VAL A 84 -30.24 -3.20 -7.22
N VAL A 85 -29.30 -2.57 -6.54
CA VAL A 85 -29.36 -1.15 -6.16
C VAL A 85 -28.07 -0.45 -6.58
N VAL A 86 -28.20 0.75 -7.14
CA VAL A 86 -27.09 1.64 -7.46
C VAL A 86 -27.17 2.86 -6.56
N LEU A 87 -26.10 3.09 -5.82
CA LEU A 87 -25.92 4.19 -4.88
C LEU A 87 -24.94 5.22 -5.44
N TYR A 88 -24.98 6.40 -4.90
CA TYR A 88 -24.02 7.45 -5.18
C TYR A 88 -23.65 8.22 -3.92
N ASP A 89 -22.37 8.39 -3.69
CA ASP A 89 -21.84 9.32 -2.70
C ASP A 89 -20.64 10.06 -3.29
N LYS A 90 -20.68 11.39 -3.19
CA LYS A 90 -19.63 12.25 -3.74
C LYS A 90 -18.32 12.09 -3.00
N SER A 91 -18.37 11.89 -1.68
CA SER A 91 -17.17 11.76 -0.83
C SER A 91 -16.45 10.43 -1.11
N ILE A 92 -17.20 9.33 -1.16
CA ILE A 92 -16.66 8.00 -1.49
C ILE A 92 -15.99 8.02 -2.86
N LYS A 93 -16.67 8.61 -3.87
CA LYS A 93 -16.08 8.76 -5.20
C LYS A 93 -14.81 9.60 -5.19
N ALA A 94 -14.81 10.74 -4.52
CA ALA A 94 -13.65 11.62 -4.42
C ALA A 94 -12.48 10.94 -3.69
N ASN A 95 -12.75 10.19 -2.62
CA ASN A 95 -11.75 9.41 -1.89
C ASN A 95 -11.13 8.33 -2.77
N TYR A 96 -11.94 7.59 -3.51
CA TYR A 96 -11.46 6.59 -4.47
C TYR A 96 -10.53 7.20 -5.54
N GLU A 97 -10.94 8.31 -6.18
CA GLU A 97 -10.11 8.98 -7.19
C GLU A 97 -8.81 9.54 -6.59
N SER A 98 -8.87 10.09 -5.37
CA SER A 98 -7.69 10.57 -4.66
C SER A 98 -6.74 9.43 -4.31
N ALA A 99 -7.25 8.33 -3.76
CA ALA A 99 -6.45 7.16 -3.42
C ALA A 99 -5.81 6.52 -4.67
N LYS A 100 -6.55 6.49 -5.79
CA LYS A 100 -6.05 6.03 -7.09
C LYS A 100 -4.90 6.89 -7.59
N ALA A 101 -5.03 8.21 -7.53
CA ALA A 101 -3.98 9.13 -7.94
C ALA A 101 -2.72 8.99 -7.06
N ASN A 102 -2.90 8.83 -5.74
CA ASN A 102 -1.80 8.60 -4.81
C ASN A 102 -1.08 7.27 -5.09
N LEU A 103 -1.82 6.20 -5.39
CA LEU A 103 -1.24 4.92 -5.79
C LEU A 103 -0.40 5.06 -7.05
N MET A 104 -0.92 5.70 -8.09
CA MET A 104 -0.19 5.91 -9.35
C MET A 104 1.10 6.70 -9.14
N LYS A 105 1.07 7.72 -8.27
CA LYS A 105 2.27 8.48 -7.91
C LYS A 105 3.28 7.60 -7.18
N ALA A 106 2.86 6.90 -6.13
CA ALA A 106 3.74 6.06 -5.33
C ALA A 106 4.35 4.91 -6.17
N GLU A 107 3.59 4.32 -7.08
CA GLU A 107 4.07 3.31 -8.03
C GLU A 107 5.13 3.88 -8.98
N SER A 108 4.89 5.07 -9.53
CA SER A 108 5.87 5.75 -10.37
C SER A 108 7.17 6.03 -9.63
N ASP A 109 7.09 6.52 -8.39
CA ASP A 109 8.27 6.85 -7.57
C ASP A 109 9.04 5.57 -7.19
N TYR A 110 8.34 4.49 -6.83
CA TYR A 110 8.94 3.18 -6.59
C TYR A 110 9.66 2.63 -7.84
N ASN A 111 9.01 2.67 -9.00
CA ASN A 111 9.60 2.20 -10.25
C ASN A 111 10.83 3.03 -10.66
N LYS A 112 10.80 4.35 -10.46
CA LYS A 112 11.96 5.23 -10.67
C LYS A 112 13.10 4.86 -9.72
N SER A 113 12.81 4.71 -8.43
CA SER A 113 13.82 4.34 -7.44
C SER A 113 14.47 3.00 -7.79
N LYS A 114 13.67 2.00 -8.13
CA LYS A 114 14.17 0.67 -8.55
C LYS A 114 15.07 0.74 -9.79
N LYS A 115 14.76 1.63 -10.74
CA LYS A 115 15.51 1.75 -11.99
C LYS A 115 16.81 2.54 -11.84
N PHE A 116 16.82 3.59 -11.02
CA PHE A 116 17.89 4.59 -11.05
C PHE A 116 18.79 4.58 -9.81
N SER A 117 18.32 4.15 -8.63
CA SER A 117 19.09 4.25 -7.38
C SER A 117 20.45 3.54 -7.45
N GLU A 118 20.52 2.32 -8.01
CA GLU A 118 21.78 1.61 -8.18
C GLU A 118 22.71 2.30 -9.17
N ALA A 119 22.17 2.80 -10.28
CA ALA A 119 22.95 3.47 -11.31
C ALA A 119 23.55 4.79 -10.81
N GLU A 120 22.79 5.57 -10.03
CA GLU A 120 23.26 6.82 -9.42
C GLU A 120 24.38 6.56 -8.42
N GLU A 121 24.26 5.54 -7.57
CA GLU A 121 25.30 5.19 -6.61
C GLU A 121 26.57 4.71 -7.31
N ARG A 122 26.47 3.90 -8.36
CA ARG A 122 27.62 3.47 -9.19
C ARG A 122 28.29 4.63 -9.90
N ASN A 123 27.51 5.57 -10.45
CA ASN A 123 28.07 6.77 -11.07
C ASN A 123 28.83 7.64 -10.06
N SER A 124 28.27 7.80 -8.88
CA SER A 124 28.93 8.50 -7.76
C SER A 124 30.25 7.81 -7.37
N TYR A 125 30.25 6.50 -7.23
CA TYR A 125 31.45 5.70 -6.96
C TYR A 125 32.53 5.89 -8.03
N GLU A 126 32.20 5.78 -9.31
CA GLU A 126 33.16 6.00 -10.39
C GLU A 126 33.68 7.47 -10.43
N GLY A 127 32.83 8.43 -10.13
CA GLY A 127 33.23 9.84 -9.99
C GLY A 127 34.23 10.07 -8.85
N TYR A 128 34.00 9.51 -7.68
CA TYR A 128 34.93 9.59 -6.54
C TYR A 128 36.23 8.82 -6.80
N LYS A 129 36.16 7.68 -7.50
CA LYS A 129 37.34 6.93 -7.92
C LYS A 129 38.22 7.73 -8.87
N ALA A 130 37.64 8.37 -9.88
CA ALA A 130 38.35 9.24 -10.79
C ALA A 130 38.99 10.43 -10.06
N SER A 131 38.26 11.05 -9.12
CA SER A 131 38.78 12.18 -8.32
C SER A 131 39.96 11.75 -7.45
N MET A 132 39.93 10.55 -6.84
CA MET A 132 41.02 10.01 -6.06
C MET A 132 42.25 9.73 -6.93
N ILE A 133 42.07 9.14 -8.14
CA ILE A 133 43.14 8.87 -9.09
C ILE A 133 43.80 10.19 -9.49
N ASN A 134 43.04 11.19 -9.89
CA ASN A 134 43.56 12.49 -10.31
C ASN A 134 44.33 13.19 -9.17
N ALA A 135 43.81 13.16 -7.96
CA ALA A 135 44.47 13.72 -6.80
C ALA A 135 45.78 12.97 -6.46
N LYS A 136 45.80 11.66 -6.61
CA LYS A 136 47.02 10.83 -6.47
C LYS A 136 48.06 11.18 -7.49
N GLU A 137 47.66 11.26 -8.78
CA GLU A 137 48.60 11.62 -9.86
C GLU A 137 49.21 13.00 -9.66
N ALA A 138 48.41 14.00 -9.22
CA ALA A 138 48.93 15.31 -8.90
C ALA A 138 49.95 15.28 -7.76
N LEU A 139 49.65 14.54 -6.69
CA LEU A 139 50.58 14.35 -5.54
C LEU A 139 51.86 13.63 -5.97
N ASP A 140 51.72 12.54 -6.73
CA ASP A 140 52.87 11.74 -7.22
C ASP A 140 53.75 12.57 -8.17
N LYS A 141 53.14 13.43 -9.01
CA LYS A 141 53.89 14.38 -9.84
C LYS A 141 54.64 15.40 -9.02
N ALA A 142 53.99 16.01 -8.02
CA ALA A 142 54.65 16.96 -7.11
C ALA A 142 55.79 16.35 -6.32
N LYS A 143 55.64 15.09 -5.81
CA LYS A 143 56.66 14.34 -5.08
C LYS A 143 57.85 13.93 -5.95
N ARG A 144 57.64 13.64 -7.24
CA ARG A 144 58.74 13.32 -8.16
C ARG A 144 59.60 14.52 -8.49
N GLY A 145 59.05 15.74 -8.35
CA GLY A 145 59.75 16.96 -8.77
C GLY A 145 59.77 17.13 -10.30
N ASN A 146 60.65 17.98 -10.79
CA ASN A 146 60.84 18.26 -12.22
C ASN A 146 61.57 17.07 -12.89
N ASN A 147 61.34 16.88 -14.21
CA ASN A 147 62.04 15.89 -14.98
C ASN A 147 63.54 16.12 -14.98
N SER A 148 64.34 15.02 -14.99
CA SER A 148 65.78 15.12 -15.13
C SER A 148 66.21 15.87 -16.37
N GLU A 149 65.46 15.80 -17.45
CA GLU A 149 65.67 16.50 -18.71
C GLU A 149 65.55 18.03 -18.56
N ASP A 150 64.53 18.50 -17.81
CA ASP A 150 64.38 19.93 -17.49
C ASP A 150 65.54 20.47 -16.62
N ILE A 151 65.98 19.66 -15.66
CA ILE A 151 67.17 19.98 -14.84
C ILE A 151 68.45 20.01 -15.67
N ASP A 152 68.62 19.11 -16.64
CA ASP A 152 69.80 19.07 -17.50
C ASP A 152 69.81 20.25 -18.49
N ILE A 153 68.64 20.63 -18.99
CA ILE A 153 68.47 21.90 -19.75
C ILE A 153 68.89 23.11 -18.87
N GLY A 154 68.43 23.14 -17.63
CA GLY A 154 68.80 24.18 -16.66
C GLY A 154 70.27 24.25 -16.42
N LYS A 155 70.98 23.10 -16.23
CA LYS A 155 72.43 23.00 -16.10
C LYS A 155 73.13 23.52 -17.34
N SER A 156 72.71 23.15 -18.54
CA SER A 156 73.25 23.61 -19.83
C SER A 156 73.12 25.16 -19.97
N ASN A 157 71.99 25.72 -19.50
CA ASN A 157 71.81 27.16 -19.51
C ASN A 157 72.76 27.89 -18.52
N VAL A 158 73.00 27.31 -17.34
CA VAL A 158 73.98 27.83 -16.39
C VAL A 158 75.40 27.76 -17.03
N GLU A 159 75.75 26.66 -17.63
CA GLU A 159 77.08 26.48 -18.31
C GLU A 159 77.29 27.54 -19.39
N LYS A 160 76.28 27.76 -20.26
CA LYS A 160 76.36 28.82 -21.30
C LYS A 160 76.52 30.19 -20.68
N ALA A 161 75.74 30.50 -19.67
CA ALA A 161 75.84 31.80 -18.97
C ALA A 161 77.17 31.95 -18.24
N GLN A 162 77.73 30.85 -17.69
CA GLN A 162 79.04 30.86 -17.07
C GLN A 162 80.16 31.20 -18.03
N LYS A 163 80.16 30.54 -19.23
CA LYS A 163 81.14 30.85 -20.29
C LYS A 163 81.05 32.28 -20.77
N SER A 164 79.86 32.80 -20.95
CA SER A 164 79.67 34.22 -21.34
C SER A 164 80.17 35.16 -20.24
N TYR A 165 79.90 34.86 -18.98
CA TYR A 165 80.45 35.64 -17.85
C TYR A 165 81.95 35.60 -17.78
N GLU A 166 82.57 34.45 -17.96
CA GLU A 166 84.06 34.33 -17.92
C GLU A 166 84.70 35.11 -19.04
N GLN A 167 84.11 35.10 -20.25
CA GLN A 167 84.61 35.91 -21.37
C GLN A 167 84.45 37.41 -21.12
N ALA A 168 83.27 37.84 -20.63
CA ALA A 168 83.03 39.24 -20.34
C ALA A 168 83.92 39.73 -19.17
N LYS A 169 84.12 38.86 -18.13
CA LYS A 169 85.02 39.16 -17.03
C LYS A 169 86.46 39.30 -17.47
N PHE A 170 86.96 38.41 -18.36
CA PHE A 170 88.29 38.45 -18.93
C PHE A 170 88.49 39.76 -19.66
N ASN A 171 87.54 40.18 -20.53
CA ASN A 171 87.57 41.43 -21.25
C ASN A 171 87.55 42.63 -20.26
N TYR A 172 86.65 42.62 -19.28
CA TYR A 172 86.56 43.66 -18.24
C TYR A 172 87.87 43.81 -17.53
N ASP A 173 88.45 42.74 -17.00
CA ASP A 173 89.73 42.77 -16.26
C ASP A 173 90.93 43.29 -17.14
N LYS A 174 90.97 42.91 -18.40
CA LYS A 174 91.93 43.31 -19.37
C LYS A 174 91.81 44.85 -19.68
N TYR A 175 90.63 45.30 -20.05
CA TYR A 175 90.39 46.67 -20.43
C TYR A 175 90.32 47.59 -19.24
N LYS A 176 90.05 47.11 -18.01
CA LYS A 176 90.18 47.90 -16.78
C LYS A 176 91.64 48.33 -16.54
N LYS A 177 92.63 47.42 -16.73
CA LYS A 177 94.05 47.79 -16.64
C LYS A 177 94.43 48.78 -17.65
N LEU A 178 94.00 48.64 -18.93
CA LEU A 178 94.30 49.60 -19.97
C LEU A 178 93.67 51.01 -19.70
N TYR A 179 92.50 51.04 -19.07
CA TYR A 179 91.85 52.27 -18.65
C TYR A 179 92.62 52.96 -17.49
N GLU A 180 93.02 52.20 -16.49
CA GLU A 180 93.85 52.65 -15.37
C GLU A 180 95.18 53.24 -15.86
N GLU A 181 95.77 52.62 -16.90
CA GLU A 181 96.96 53.11 -17.59
C GLU A 181 96.70 54.27 -18.57
N LYS A 182 95.42 54.72 -18.70
CA LYS A 182 94.99 55.83 -19.60
C LYS A 182 95.18 55.50 -21.09
N LEU A 183 95.22 54.23 -21.48
CA LEU A 183 95.42 53.77 -22.86
C LEU A 183 94.10 53.67 -23.67
N ILE A 184 92.94 53.72 -23.01
CA ILE A 184 91.62 53.70 -23.63
C ILE A 184 90.71 54.78 -23.03
N SER A 185 89.67 55.19 -23.79
CA SER A 185 88.67 56.16 -23.30
C SER A 185 87.74 55.56 -22.27
N GLN A 186 87.17 56.41 -21.40
CA GLN A 186 86.15 56.11 -20.43
C GLN A 186 84.92 55.45 -21.13
N SER A 187 84.51 55.99 -22.24
CA SER A 187 83.39 55.48 -23.06
C SER A 187 83.61 54.07 -23.52
N SER A 188 84.85 53.70 -23.94
CA SER A 188 85.18 52.32 -24.33
C SER A 188 85.17 51.35 -23.14
N PHE A 189 85.68 51.78 -22.00
CA PHE A 189 85.70 51.00 -20.78
C PHE A 189 84.29 50.71 -20.25
N ILE A 190 83.36 51.71 -20.28
CA ILE A 190 81.94 51.54 -19.85
C ILE A 190 81.27 50.47 -20.67
N GLY A 191 81.62 50.31 -21.96
CA GLY A 191 81.05 49.20 -22.78
C GLY A 191 81.41 47.82 -22.20
N TYR A 192 82.71 47.58 -21.88
CA TYR A 192 83.15 46.30 -21.28
C TYR A 192 82.61 46.08 -19.85
N GLU A 193 82.50 47.16 -19.09
CA GLU A 193 81.88 47.09 -17.74
C GLU A 193 80.42 46.74 -17.83
N THR A 194 79.65 47.30 -18.75
CA THR A 194 78.22 46.97 -19.01
C THR A 194 78.08 45.57 -19.40
N GLU A 195 78.92 45.07 -20.36
CA GLU A 195 78.89 43.68 -20.82
C GLU A 195 79.15 42.67 -19.63
N TYR A 196 80.15 43.02 -18.79
CA TYR A 196 80.43 42.21 -17.60
C TYR A 196 79.27 42.16 -16.62
N VAL A 197 78.65 43.29 -16.32
CA VAL A 197 77.51 43.42 -15.40
C VAL A 197 76.31 42.64 -15.95
N GLN A 198 76.04 42.77 -17.27
CA GLN A 198 74.93 42.01 -17.92
C GLN A 198 75.17 40.50 -17.88
N ALA A 199 76.40 40.04 -18.19
CA ALA A 199 76.75 38.61 -18.17
C ALA A 199 76.68 38.05 -16.74
N LYS A 200 77.11 38.83 -15.74
CA LYS A 200 76.99 38.47 -14.32
C LYS A 200 75.51 38.32 -13.87
N ALA A 201 74.65 39.24 -14.30
CA ALA A 201 73.23 39.22 -14.02
C ALA A 201 72.58 38.00 -14.66
N SER A 202 72.92 37.71 -15.94
CA SER A 202 72.40 36.52 -16.69
C SER A 202 72.80 35.20 -16.03
N LEU A 203 74.10 35.09 -15.57
CA LEU A 203 74.54 33.92 -14.85
C LEU A 203 73.77 33.74 -13.51
N ASN A 204 73.58 34.78 -12.76
CA ASN A 204 72.85 34.71 -11.49
C ASN A 204 71.40 34.33 -11.74
N SER A 205 70.77 34.82 -12.81
CA SER A 205 69.41 34.45 -13.20
C SER A 205 69.31 32.97 -13.59
N ALA A 206 70.26 32.48 -14.40
CA ALA A 206 70.32 31.07 -14.77
C ALA A 206 70.53 30.16 -13.57
N LYS A 207 71.43 30.52 -12.64
CA LYS A 207 71.62 29.74 -11.40
C LYS A 207 70.38 29.70 -10.53
N LYS A 208 69.69 30.81 -10.37
CA LYS A 208 68.43 30.86 -9.61
C LYS A 208 67.38 29.96 -10.23
N SER A 209 67.25 30.00 -11.56
CA SER A 209 66.27 29.14 -12.30
C SER A 209 66.60 27.67 -12.12
N LEU A 210 67.88 27.27 -12.19
CA LEU A 210 68.29 25.89 -11.92
C LEU A 210 67.96 25.46 -10.49
N THR A 211 68.27 26.28 -9.48
CA THR A 211 67.95 26.02 -8.08
C THR A 211 66.45 25.78 -7.89
N LEU A 212 65.57 26.54 -8.57
CA LEU A 212 64.12 26.37 -8.51
C LEU A 212 63.72 25.03 -9.14
N LEU A 213 64.32 24.66 -10.28
CA LEU A 213 64.08 23.36 -10.90
C LEU A 213 64.53 22.18 -10.00
N GLU A 214 65.73 22.26 -9.40
CA GLU A 214 66.27 21.24 -8.52
C GLU A 214 65.49 21.09 -7.20
N ARG A 215 64.96 22.19 -6.67
CA ARG A 215 64.13 22.18 -5.47
C ARG A 215 62.78 21.51 -5.66
N GLY A 216 62.22 21.55 -6.86
CA GLY A 216 60.90 20.98 -7.18
C GLY A 216 59.74 21.70 -6.46
N SER A 217 58.67 20.99 -6.15
CA SER A 217 57.48 21.52 -5.43
C SER A 217 57.82 21.82 -3.96
N GLU A 218 57.23 22.87 -3.43
CA GLU A 218 57.45 23.25 -2.04
C GLU A 218 56.77 22.24 -1.08
N ALA A 219 57.31 22.04 0.10
CA ALA A 219 56.79 21.12 1.08
C ALA A 219 55.32 21.44 1.48
N GLU A 220 54.93 22.70 1.40
CA GLU A 220 53.57 23.17 1.68
C GLU A 220 52.59 22.74 0.57
N ASP A 221 53.00 22.85 -0.70
CA ASP A 221 52.22 22.38 -1.84
C ASP A 221 52.02 20.89 -1.79
N ILE A 222 53.07 20.12 -1.45
CA ILE A 222 52.97 18.64 -1.28
C ILE A 222 51.98 18.31 -0.17
N ARG A 223 52.06 19.00 0.99
CA ARG A 223 51.09 18.79 2.08
C ARG A 223 49.67 19.12 1.69
N SER A 224 49.44 20.18 0.93
CA SER A 224 48.14 20.55 0.41
C SER A 224 47.58 19.48 -0.53
N LEU A 225 48.41 18.99 -1.47
CA LEU A 225 48.04 17.88 -2.38
C LEU A 225 47.80 16.56 -1.63
N GLU A 226 48.58 16.28 -0.59
CA GLU A 226 48.38 15.13 0.30
C GLU A 226 47.05 15.19 1.05
N ALA A 227 46.68 16.35 1.57
CA ALA A 227 45.37 16.58 2.18
C ALA A 227 44.22 16.39 1.17
N SER A 228 44.42 16.87 -0.06
CA SER A 228 43.45 16.71 -1.14
C SER A 228 43.26 15.25 -1.57
N TYR A 229 44.37 14.52 -1.70
CA TYR A 229 44.36 13.06 -1.97
C TYR A 229 43.65 12.29 -0.84
N ASN A 230 43.99 12.57 0.42
CA ASN A 230 43.37 11.89 1.56
C ASN A 230 41.89 12.14 1.63
N ARG A 231 41.41 13.35 1.32
CA ARG A 231 39.97 13.68 1.23
C ARG A 231 39.29 12.90 0.09
N ALA A 232 39.91 12.91 -1.09
CA ALA A 232 39.37 12.19 -2.25
C ALA A 232 39.33 10.67 -2.01
N LYS A 233 40.37 10.13 -1.34
CA LYS A 233 40.45 8.73 -0.92
C LYS A 233 39.34 8.36 0.06
N SER A 234 39.10 9.18 1.09
CA SER A 234 38.03 8.95 2.07
C SER A 234 36.65 8.96 1.41
N ASN A 235 36.39 9.87 0.47
CA ASN A 235 35.15 9.89 -0.28
C ASN A 235 34.98 8.64 -1.15
N TYR A 236 36.05 8.20 -1.82
CA TYR A 236 36.05 6.96 -2.59
C TYR A 236 35.77 5.73 -1.71
N GLU A 237 36.43 5.61 -0.56
CA GLU A 237 36.25 4.49 0.38
C GLU A 237 34.81 4.46 0.93
N LEU A 238 34.22 5.63 1.23
CA LEU A 238 32.82 5.72 1.62
C LEU A 238 31.87 5.28 0.49
N ALA A 239 32.08 5.78 -0.72
CA ALA A 239 31.27 5.38 -1.88
C ALA A 239 31.43 3.89 -2.19
N GLN A 240 32.63 3.33 -2.06
CA GLN A 240 32.88 1.89 -2.20
C GLN A 240 32.11 1.07 -1.16
N LYS A 241 32.09 1.54 0.09
CA LYS A 241 31.31 0.92 1.16
C LYS A 241 29.82 0.96 0.84
N ASN A 242 29.29 2.11 0.43
CA ASN A 242 27.89 2.27 0.08
C ASN A 242 27.46 1.30 -1.03
N VAL A 243 28.26 1.17 -2.09
CA VAL A 243 27.99 0.22 -3.18
C VAL A 243 28.05 -1.23 -2.68
N LYS A 244 29.06 -1.58 -1.87
CA LYS A 244 29.23 -2.93 -1.32
C LYS A 244 28.09 -3.33 -0.40
N GLU A 245 27.66 -2.43 0.47
CA GLU A 245 26.57 -2.63 1.44
C GLU A 245 25.18 -2.40 0.81
N LYS A 246 25.12 -2.03 -0.47
CA LYS A 246 23.87 -1.76 -1.20
C LYS A 246 22.98 -0.74 -0.48
N ILE A 247 23.58 0.32 0.05
CA ILE A 247 22.85 1.37 0.78
C ILE A 247 21.71 1.96 -0.05
N TRP A 248 21.86 2.01 -1.37
CA TRP A 248 20.82 2.40 -2.32
C TRP A 248 19.53 1.55 -2.20
N SER A 249 19.62 0.30 -1.71
CA SER A 249 18.45 -0.56 -1.51
C SER A 249 17.50 -0.02 -0.43
N ASN A 250 18.00 0.73 0.55
CA ASN A 250 17.18 1.35 1.59
C ASN A 250 16.22 2.38 0.99
N ASN A 251 16.65 3.12 -0.03
CA ASN A 251 15.78 4.04 -0.75
C ASN A 251 14.67 3.29 -1.47
N ILE A 252 15.01 2.18 -2.16
CA ILE A 252 14.02 1.33 -2.83
C ILE A 252 12.99 0.80 -1.82
N THR A 253 13.45 0.27 -0.67
CA THR A 253 12.57 -0.24 0.39
C THR A 253 11.64 0.85 0.94
N SER A 254 12.13 2.09 1.09
CA SER A 254 11.31 3.21 1.53
C SER A 254 10.19 3.56 0.53
N TYR A 255 10.52 3.59 -0.75
CA TYR A 255 9.52 3.81 -1.80
C TYR A 255 8.55 2.63 -1.95
N GLU A 256 9.04 1.40 -1.77
CA GLU A 256 8.21 0.19 -1.74
C GLU A 256 7.18 0.24 -0.60
N ALA A 257 7.61 0.61 0.61
CA ALA A 257 6.71 0.79 1.74
C ALA A 257 5.64 1.86 1.48
N SER A 258 6.03 2.97 0.84
CA SER A 258 5.10 4.03 0.43
C SER A 258 4.10 3.54 -0.63
N TYR A 259 4.56 2.77 -1.61
CA TYR A 259 3.71 2.14 -2.62
C TYR A 259 2.71 1.16 -1.98
N LEU A 260 3.17 0.29 -1.08
CA LEU A 260 2.30 -0.67 -0.38
C LEU A 260 1.26 0.02 0.49
N SER A 261 1.63 1.11 1.18
CA SER A 261 0.70 1.93 1.96
C SER A 261 -0.36 2.60 1.07
N ALA A 262 0.06 3.19 -0.05
CA ALA A 262 -0.86 3.80 -1.01
C ALA A 262 -1.78 2.76 -1.65
N LYS A 263 -1.28 1.55 -1.92
CA LYS A 263 -2.07 0.42 -2.43
C LYS A 263 -3.14 -0.02 -1.43
N ALA A 264 -2.78 -0.19 -0.16
CA ALA A 264 -3.75 -0.55 0.88
C ALA A 264 -4.87 0.50 1.01
N SER A 265 -4.50 1.79 0.96
CA SER A 265 -5.47 2.89 0.98
C SER A 265 -6.39 2.88 -0.26
N TYR A 266 -5.84 2.59 -1.43
CA TYR A 266 -6.60 2.45 -2.67
C TYR A 266 -7.55 1.25 -2.61
N ASP A 267 -7.08 0.09 -2.14
CA ASP A 267 -7.89 -1.13 -2.06
C ASP A 267 -9.09 -0.93 -1.11
N LEU A 268 -8.89 -0.21 0.00
CA LEU A 268 -9.97 0.18 0.92
C LEU A 268 -10.96 1.12 0.25
N ALA A 269 -10.49 2.23 -0.32
CA ALA A 269 -11.34 3.20 -1.00
C ALA A 269 -12.06 2.60 -2.21
N LYS A 270 -11.41 1.67 -2.92
CA LYS A 270 -12.01 0.92 -4.02
C LYS A 270 -13.15 0.02 -3.53
N LYS A 271 -12.98 -0.66 -2.41
CA LYS A 271 -14.03 -1.48 -1.81
C LYS A 271 -15.24 -0.63 -1.45
N GLU A 272 -15.05 0.50 -0.78
CA GLU A 272 -16.13 1.43 -0.45
C GLU A 272 -16.84 1.96 -1.70
N TYR A 273 -16.10 2.23 -2.76
CA TYR A 273 -16.64 2.66 -4.05
C TYR A 273 -17.42 1.54 -4.76
N ASP A 274 -16.90 0.31 -4.73
CA ASP A 274 -17.57 -0.86 -5.30
C ASP A 274 -18.87 -1.19 -4.54
N ASP A 275 -18.90 -0.96 -3.21
CA ASP A 275 -20.08 -1.14 -2.35
C ASP A 275 -21.23 -0.16 -2.68
N LEU A 276 -20.96 0.91 -3.44
CA LEU A 276 -22.02 1.74 -4.03
C LEU A 276 -22.88 0.99 -5.07
N THR A 277 -22.41 -0.14 -5.56
CA THR A 277 -23.13 -1.00 -6.48
C THR A 277 -23.53 -2.30 -5.77
N VAL A 278 -24.71 -2.31 -5.16
CA VAL A 278 -25.18 -3.47 -4.39
C VAL A 278 -25.65 -4.57 -5.34
N ARG A 279 -24.94 -5.70 -5.30
CA ARG A 279 -25.19 -6.85 -6.18
C ARG A 279 -25.73 -8.03 -5.39
N ALA A 280 -26.58 -8.85 -6.03
CA ALA A 280 -27.02 -10.10 -5.48
C ALA A 280 -25.83 -11.06 -5.24
N LYS A 281 -25.65 -11.53 -4.00
CA LYS A 281 -24.57 -12.47 -3.63
C LYS A 281 -24.87 -13.90 -4.11
N ILE A 282 -26.15 -14.26 -4.14
CA ILE A 282 -26.65 -15.58 -4.58
C ILE A 282 -27.76 -15.40 -5.62
N ALA A 283 -28.08 -16.45 -6.34
CA ALA A 283 -29.27 -16.48 -7.21
C ALA A 283 -30.50 -16.84 -6.37
N GLY A 284 -31.63 -16.17 -6.65
CA GLY A 284 -32.87 -16.38 -5.88
C GLY A 284 -33.89 -15.31 -6.14
N VAL A 285 -34.76 -15.08 -5.17
CA VAL A 285 -35.84 -14.10 -5.21
C VAL A 285 -35.55 -12.97 -4.24
N VAL A 286 -35.71 -11.73 -4.71
CA VAL A 286 -35.53 -10.52 -3.89
C VAL A 286 -36.69 -10.37 -2.91
N ALA A 287 -36.34 -10.23 -1.63
CA ALA A 287 -37.29 -10.02 -0.55
C ALA A 287 -36.91 -8.85 0.35
N ASN A 288 -37.91 -8.22 0.94
CA ASN A 288 -37.78 -7.10 1.87
C ASN A 288 -36.93 -5.91 1.34
N LEU A 289 -37.00 -5.67 0.04
CA LEU A 289 -36.38 -4.50 -0.56
C LEU A 289 -37.19 -3.25 -0.19
N SER A 290 -36.62 -2.42 0.69
CA SER A 290 -37.32 -1.30 1.35
C SER A 290 -36.98 0.08 0.79
N VAL A 291 -35.96 0.17 -0.09
CA VAL A 291 -35.45 1.45 -0.59
C VAL A 291 -36.01 1.80 -1.99
N LYS A 292 -36.12 3.10 -2.24
CA LYS A 292 -36.57 3.65 -3.53
C LYS A 292 -35.56 4.65 -4.09
N ALA A 293 -35.59 4.88 -5.36
CA ALA A 293 -34.79 5.92 -6.01
C ALA A 293 -35.00 7.29 -5.36
N ASN A 294 -33.97 8.08 -5.24
CA ASN A 294 -33.89 9.38 -4.56
C ASN A 294 -34.10 9.36 -3.03
N GLU A 295 -34.01 8.19 -2.40
CA GLU A 295 -33.93 8.07 -0.96
C GLU A 295 -32.46 8.01 -0.52
N LYS A 296 -32.20 8.19 0.79
CA LYS A 296 -30.89 8.02 1.43
C LYS A 296 -30.86 6.73 2.22
N THR A 297 -29.79 5.97 2.07
CA THR A 297 -29.50 4.82 2.94
C THR A 297 -28.77 5.28 4.22
N SER A 298 -29.02 4.63 5.33
CA SER A 298 -28.38 4.97 6.61
C SER A 298 -26.97 4.38 6.76
N GLY A 299 -26.58 3.44 5.89
CA GLY A 299 -25.34 2.67 6.04
C GLY A 299 -25.37 1.61 7.13
N THR A 300 -26.46 1.52 7.89
CA THR A 300 -26.71 0.51 8.90
C THR A 300 -28.02 -0.19 8.59
N GLY A 301 -28.01 -1.51 8.59
CA GLY A 301 -29.19 -2.31 8.31
C GLY A 301 -29.18 -2.97 6.94
N VAL A 302 -30.09 -3.90 6.80
CA VAL A 302 -30.24 -4.72 5.58
C VAL A 302 -31.14 -3.99 4.61
N LEU A 303 -30.71 -3.85 3.36
CA LEU A 303 -31.51 -3.24 2.28
C LEU A 303 -32.52 -4.22 1.71
N PHE A 304 -32.09 -5.44 1.50
CA PHE A 304 -32.90 -6.54 0.97
C PHE A 304 -32.24 -7.88 1.27
N TYR A 305 -33.02 -8.92 1.12
CA TYR A 305 -32.56 -10.31 1.13
C TYR A 305 -32.68 -10.90 -0.27
N VAL A 306 -31.81 -11.83 -0.59
CA VAL A 306 -32.01 -12.74 -1.71
C VAL A 306 -32.22 -14.13 -1.11
N ILE A 307 -33.38 -14.72 -1.37
CA ILE A 307 -33.82 -15.99 -0.85
C ILE A 307 -33.66 -17.05 -1.94
N GLU A 308 -32.94 -18.13 -1.63
CA GLU A 308 -32.93 -19.29 -2.53
C GLU A 308 -34.24 -20.05 -2.38
N ASP A 309 -35.03 -20.08 -3.45
CA ASP A 309 -36.41 -20.60 -3.44
C ASP A 309 -36.52 -22.07 -3.87
N LYS A 310 -35.40 -22.81 -3.93
CA LYS A 310 -35.38 -24.21 -4.32
C LYS A 310 -35.76 -25.12 -3.18
N GLU A 311 -35.30 -24.83 -1.98
CA GLU A 311 -35.52 -25.60 -0.79
C GLU A 311 -35.96 -24.69 0.34
N MET A 312 -37.02 -25.08 1.04
CA MET A 312 -37.56 -24.37 2.18
C MET A 312 -37.62 -25.33 3.37
N GLU A 313 -37.35 -24.83 4.54
CA GLU A 313 -37.53 -25.58 5.79
C GLU A 313 -38.69 -25.02 6.60
N VAL A 314 -39.25 -25.84 7.44
CA VAL A 314 -40.33 -25.46 8.37
C VAL A 314 -39.84 -25.68 9.78
N SER A 315 -39.74 -24.62 10.55
CA SER A 315 -39.39 -24.69 11.96
C SER A 315 -40.63 -24.94 12.79
N LEU A 316 -40.66 -26.07 13.51
CA LEU A 316 -41.78 -26.48 14.37
C LEU A 316 -41.35 -26.44 15.84
N GLY A 317 -42.18 -25.84 16.68
CA GLY A 317 -42.05 -25.95 18.15
C GLY A 317 -42.78 -27.20 18.64
N LEU A 318 -42.02 -28.22 19.08
CA LEU A 318 -42.56 -29.46 19.65
C LEU A 318 -42.20 -29.56 21.13
N ASN A 319 -43.09 -30.18 21.93
CA ASN A 319 -42.77 -30.47 23.32
C ASN A 319 -41.94 -31.76 23.47
N ALA A 320 -41.31 -31.96 24.64
CA ALA A 320 -40.42 -33.09 24.86
C ALA A 320 -41.08 -34.48 24.68
N SER A 321 -42.40 -34.62 24.92
CA SER A 321 -43.15 -35.87 24.74
C SER A 321 -43.46 -36.15 23.28
N GLU A 322 -43.51 -35.14 22.43
CA GLU A 322 -43.73 -35.26 20.99
C GLU A 322 -42.44 -35.59 20.23
N ILE A 323 -41.32 -34.96 20.65
CA ILE A 323 -40.01 -35.19 20.03
C ILE A 323 -39.59 -36.67 20.10
N VAL A 324 -39.87 -37.36 21.22
CA VAL A 324 -39.52 -38.80 21.41
C VAL A 324 -40.25 -39.70 20.43
N LYS A 325 -41.39 -39.26 19.86
CA LYS A 325 -42.21 -40.03 18.94
C LYS A 325 -41.85 -39.82 17.48
N ILE A 326 -40.96 -38.87 17.18
CA ILE A 326 -40.52 -38.50 15.83
C ILE A 326 -39.16 -39.13 15.57
N SER A 327 -38.96 -39.66 14.39
CA SER A 327 -37.68 -40.16 13.92
C SER A 327 -37.13 -39.26 12.80
N LEU A 328 -35.82 -39.22 12.67
CA LEU A 328 -35.18 -38.56 11.50
C LEU A 328 -35.75 -39.20 10.21
N ASN A 329 -36.05 -38.38 9.23
CA ASN A 329 -36.69 -38.76 7.95
C ASN A 329 -38.16 -39.18 8.06
N SER A 330 -38.88 -38.81 9.13
CA SER A 330 -40.32 -38.98 9.19
C SER A 330 -41.00 -38.15 8.13
N LYS A 331 -41.97 -38.73 7.42
CA LYS A 331 -42.75 -37.96 6.43
C LYS A 331 -43.66 -36.97 7.12
N VAL A 332 -43.62 -35.75 6.67
CA VAL A 332 -44.42 -34.62 7.17
C VAL A 332 -45.31 -34.10 6.08
N GLN A 333 -46.58 -33.87 6.41
CA GLN A 333 -47.50 -33.12 5.52
C GLN A 333 -47.65 -31.70 6.05
N ILE A 334 -47.32 -30.75 5.20
CA ILE A 334 -47.34 -29.33 5.52
C ILE A 334 -48.50 -28.71 4.76
N PHE A 335 -49.51 -28.28 5.48
CA PHE A 335 -50.64 -27.58 4.89
C PHE A 335 -50.40 -26.05 4.99
N VAL A 336 -50.51 -25.36 3.86
CA VAL A 336 -50.30 -23.90 3.81
C VAL A 336 -51.66 -23.27 3.58
N ASP A 337 -52.20 -22.60 4.61
CA ASP A 337 -53.53 -22.05 4.64
C ASP A 337 -53.76 -21.01 3.52
N GLU A 338 -52.79 -20.12 3.30
CA GLU A 338 -52.91 -19.04 2.30
C GLU A 338 -52.95 -19.55 0.87
N LEU A 339 -52.36 -20.70 0.60
CA LEU A 339 -52.31 -21.33 -0.72
C LEU A 339 -53.34 -22.41 -0.88
N ASN A 340 -53.98 -22.84 0.22
CA ASN A 340 -54.87 -24.02 0.30
C ASN A 340 -54.23 -25.27 -0.36
N LYS A 341 -52.96 -25.53 -0.06
CA LYS A 341 -52.18 -26.61 -0.63
C LYS A 341 -51.42 -27.39 0.46
N THR A 342 -51.30 -28.69 0.23
CA THR A 342 -50.50 -29.55 1.05
C THR A 342 -49.23 -29.90 0.31
N TYR A 343 -48.11 -29.78 1.02
CA TYR A 343 -46.75 -30.17 0.58
C TYR A 343 -46.27 -31.36 1.41
N GLU A 344 -45.47 -32.20 0.80
CA GLU A 344 -44.78 -33.29 1.52
C GLU A 344 -43.36 -32.86 1.84
N GLY A 345 -42.91 -33.16 3.06
CA GLY A 345 -41.56 -32.88 3.55
C GLY A 345 -41.00 -34.10 4.31
N GLN A 346 -39.72 -34.05 4.65
CA GLN A 346 -38.98 -35.01 5.46
C GLN A 346 -38.34 -34.31 6.67
#